data_87eff3d2e0ac47759c2dea2956eeb8a2
#
_entry.id   87eff3d2e0ac47759c2dea2956eeb8a2
#
_cell.length_a   1.000
_cell.length_b   1.000
_cell.length_c   1.000
_cell.angle_alpha   90.00
_cell.angle_beta   90.00
_cell.angle_gamma   90.00
#
_symmetry.space_group_name_H-M   'P 1'
#
loop_
_entity.id
_entity.type
_entity.pdbx_description
1 polymer ?
#
loop_
_entity_poly.entity_id
_entity_poly.type
_entity_poly.pdbx_seq_one_letter_code
_entity_poly.pdbx_strand_id
1 'polypeptide(L)'
;AFIAPIDGLVSYGEEVRNNQVVIIKMDDQEEKVLVPRGVHLAVNEGDRVRAGQKISEGSVDPHDILDVLGPEEVQRHLVNEIQAVYRLQGVAIADKHIECIVRQMMRKVKIKDSGDSELLPGEEISKARLRAENDRLVELGKAPATYTPMLLGITKASLATDSFISACSFQETT
;
A
#
# COMPACT_ATOMS: atom_id res chain seq x y z
N ALA A 1 4.48 -11.85 -5.08
CA ALA A 1 3.63 -11.93 -6.28
C ALA A 1 3.45 -10.56 -6.91
N PHE A 2 3.32 -10.53 -8.21
CA PHE A 2 2.95 -9.33 -8.95
C PHE A 2 1.43 -9.25 -9.08
N ILE A 3 0.88 -8.05 -9.07
CA ILE A 3 -0.56 -7.79 -9.23
C ILE A 3 -0.82 -6.93 -10.46
N ALA A 4 -2.03 -7.02 -11.00
CA ALA A 4 -2.46 -6.22 -12.12
C ALA A 4 -2.66 -4.75 -11.68
N PRO A 5 -2.00 -3.77 -12.33
CA PRO A 5 -2.16 -2.36 -11.97
C PRO A 5 -3.50 -1.77 -12.42
N ILE A 6 -4.09 -2.33 -13.47
CA ILE A 6 -5.38 -1.90 -14.05
C ILE A 6 -6.24 -3.11 -14.40
N ASP A 7 -7.53 -2.89 -14.65
CA ASP A 7 -8.40 -3.88 -15.29
C ASP A 7 -8.00 -4.05 -16.76
N GLY A 8 -8.11 -5.24 -17.32
CA GLY A 8 -7.84 -5.38 -18.73
C GLY A 8 -7.63 -6.82 -19.20
N LEU A 9 -7.21 -6.94 -20.45
CA LEU A 9 -6.82 -8.20 -21.08
C LEU A 9 -5.30 -8.37 -21.01
N VAL A 10 -4.89 -9.56 -20.63
CA VAL A 10 -3.48 -9.94 -20.54
C VAL A 10 -2.94 -10.28 -21.92
N SER A 11 -1.79 -9.74 -22.28
CA SER A 11 -0.96 -10.18 -23.40
C SER A 11 0.49 -10.24 -22.98
N TYR A 12 1.29 -11.07 -23.65
CA TYR A 12 2.71 -11.15 -23.40
C TYR A 12 3.47 -10.27 -24.37
N GLY A 13 4.42 -9.50 -23.85
CA GLY A 13 5.34 -8.69 -24.64
C GLY A 13 6.68 -9.38 -24.86
N GLU A 14 7.56 -8.71 -25.61
CA GLU A 14 8.94 -9.15 -25.78
C GLU A 14 9.71 -9.13 -24.48
N GLU A 15 10.52 -10.14 -24.25
CA GLU A 15 11.36 -10.22 -23.04
C GLU A 15 12.36 -9.06 -22.97
N VAL A 16 12.44 -8.40 -21.83
CA VAL A 16 13.37 -7.29 -21.59
C VAL A 16 14.30 -7.62 -20.42
N ARG A 17 15.58 -7.62 -20.66
CA ARG A 17 16.63 -7.84 -19.62
C ARG A 17 16.37 -9.04 -18.73
N ASN A 18 16.04 -10.18 -19.33
CA ASN A 18 15.74 -11.44 -18.61
C ASN A 18 14.44 -11.43 -17.78
N ASN A 19 13.52 -10.50 -18.05
CA ASN A 19 12.19 -10.45 -17.47
C ASN A 19 11.14 -10.72 -18.54
N GLN A 20 10.09 -11.46 -18.18
CA GLN A 20 8.89 -11.56 -18.98
C GLN A 20 8.08 -10.27 -18.83
N VAL A 21 7.57 -9.75 -19.94
CA VAL A 21 6.70 -8.58 -19.94
C VAL A 21 5.26 -9.05 -20.05
N VAL A 22 4.49 -8.77 -19.01
CA VAL A 22 3.03 -8.95 -19.02
C VAL A 22 2.40 -7.60 -19.30
N ILE A 23 1.64 -7.52 -20.39
CA ILE A 23 0.97 -6.29 -20.81
C ILE A 23 -0.51 -6.44 -20.48
N ILE A 24 -1.06 -5.46 -19.77
CA ILE A 24 -2.49 -5.41 -19.45
C ILE A 24 -3.07 -4.22 -20.19
N LYS A 25 -4.04 -4.50 -21.06
CA LYS A 25 -4.69 -3.48 -21.90
C LYS A 25 -6.17 -3.36 -21.57
N MET A 26 -6.61 -2.12 -21.39
CA MET A 26 -8.02 -1.75 -21.27
C MET A 26 -8.26 -0.48 -22.07
N ASP A 27 -9.04 -0.59 -23.15
CA ASP A 27 -9.33 0.51 -24.10
C ASP A 27 -8.04 1.24 -24.54
N ASP A 28 -7.84 2.49 -24.11
CA ASP A 28 -6.68 3.31 -24.47
C ASP A 28 -5.53 3.25 -23.43
N GLN A 29 -5.69 2.46 -22.36
CA GLN A 29 -4.66 2.32 -21.32
C GLN A 29 -3.90 1.01 -21.50
N GLU A 30 -2.58 1.10 -21.44
CA GLU A 30 -1.67 -0.04 -21.49
C GLU A 30 -0.65 0.07 -20.35
N GLU A 31 -0.61 -0.94 -19.49
CA GLU A 31 0.37 -1.03 -18.41
C GLU A 31 1.23 -2.28 -18.57
N LYS A 32 2.53 -2.14 -18.31
CA LYS A 32 3.53 -3.20 -18.45
C LYS A 32 4.07 -3.63 -17.10
N VAL A 33 3.94 -4.89 -16.78
CA VAL A 33 4.47 -5.50 -15.57
C VAL A 33 5.66 -6.38 -15.93
N LEU A 34 6.82 -6.09 -15.35
CA LEU A 34 8.04 -6.84 -15.55
C LEU A 34 8.13 -7.96 -14.51
N VAL A 35 8.00 -9.20 -14.94
CA VAL A 35 8.07 -10.38 -14.08
C VAL A 35 9.40 -11.09 -14.29
N PRO A 36 10.24 -11.30 -13.25
CA PRO A 36 11.50 -12.01 -13.39
C PRO A 36 11.33 -13.44 -13.88
N ARG A 37 12.28 -13.92 -14.66
CA ARG A 37 12.34 -15.33 -15.08
C ARG A 37 12.37 -16.25 -13.87
N GLY A 38 11.59 -17.34 -13.93
CA GLY A 38 11.47 -18.31 -12.84
C GLY A 38 10.30 -18.07 -11.89
N VAL A 39 9.58 -16.96 -12.04
CA VAL A 39 8.30 -16.73 -11.35
C VAL A 39 7.18 -17.30 -12.21
N HIS A 40 6.39 -18.22 -11.65
CA HIS A 40 5.24 -18.79 -12.36
C HIS A 40 4.13 -17.75 -12.50
N LEU A 41 3.68 -17.57 -13.74
CA LEU A 41 2.52 -16.73 -14.03
C LEU A 41 1.25 -17.52 -13.70
N ALA A 42 0.31 -16.86 -13.04
CA ALA A 42 -1.01 -17.40 -12.70
C ALA A 42 -2.09 -17.03 -13.73
N VAL A 43 -1.71 -16.31 -14.79
CA VAL A 43 -2.59 -15.83 -15.86
C VAL A 43 -2.05 -16.25 -17.21
N ASN A 44 -2.94 -16.43 -18.17
CA ASN A 44 -2.60 -16.79 -19.55
C ASN A 44 -2.87 -15.62 -20.49
N GLU A 45 -2.30 -15.70 -21.68
CA GLU A 45 -2.59 -14.74 -22.74
C GLU A 45 -4.08 -14.76 -23.10
N GLY A 46 -4.70 -13.58 -23.14
CA GLY A 46 -6.13 -13.42 -23.38
C GLY A 46 -7.01 -13.48 -22.14
N ASP A 47 -6.45 -13.77 -20.97
CA ASP A 47 -7.22 -13.72 -19.71
C ASP A 47 -7.63 -12.29 -19.36
N ARG A 48 -8.82 -12.14 -18.79
CA ARG A 48 -9.30 -10.87 -18.27
C ARG A 48 -8.97 -10.78 -16.78
N VAL A 49 -8.20 -9.76 -16.40
CA VAL A 49 -7.80 -9.50 -15.02
C VAL A 49 -8.42 -8.21 -14.50
N ARG A 50 -8.57 -8.14 -13.18
CA ARG A 50 -8.98 -6.92 -12.47
C ARG A 50 -7.78 -6.30 -11.79
N ALA A 51 -7.83 -4.98 -11.56
CA ALA A 51 -6.84 -4.28 -10.75
C ALA A 51 -6.68 -4.97 -9.38
N GLY A 52 -5.43 -5.19 -8.96
CA GLY A 52 -5.11 -5.92 -7.74
C GLY A 52 -5.16 -7.45 -7.84
N GLN A 53 -5.61 -8.02 -8.95
CA GLN A 53 -5.59 -9.47 -9.14
C GLN A 53 -4.15 -9.97 -9.30
N LYS A 54 -3.83 -11.10 -8.66
CA LYS A 54 -2.52 -11.74 -8.78
C LYS A 54 -2.29 -12.21 -10.22
N ILE A 55 -1.17 -11.80 -10.81
CA ILE A 55 -0.71 -12.27 -12.12
C ILE A 55 0.43 -13.27 -11.99
N SER A 56 1.03 -13.42 -10.81
CA SER A 56 2.05 -14.41 -10.52
C SER A 56 1.80 -15.11 -9.19
N GLU A 57 2.41 -16.28 -8.99
CA GLU A 57 2.37 -16.99 -7.71
C GLU A 57 3.20 -16.28 -6.65
N GLY A 58 2.88 -16.53 -5.36
CA GLY A 58 3.59 -16.00 -4.20
C GLY A 58 2.72 -15.09 -3.31
N SER A 59 3.36 -14.47 -2.31
CA SER A 59 2.73 -13.44 -1.46
C SER A 59 2.79 -12.09 -2.15
N VAL A 60 1.72 -11.32 -2.04
CA VAL A 60 1.63 -9.96 -2.60
C VAL A 60 2.31 -8.97 -1.65
N ASP A 61 3.02 -7.99 -2.20
CA ASP A 61 3.54 -6.89 -1.41
C ASP A 61 2.37 -5.97 -1.00
N PRO A 62 2.18 -5.71 0.29
CA PRO A 62 1.15 -4.77 0.75
C PRO A 62 1.30 -3.35 0.19
N HIS A 63 2.53 -2.92 -0.18
CA HIS A 63 2.76 -1.63 -0.81
C HIS A 63 2.14 -1.57 -2.21
N ASP A 64 2.27 -2.64 -2.99
CA ASP A 64 1.63 -2.72 -4.32
C ASP A 64 0.10 -2.64 -4.20
N ILE A 65 -0.48 -3.31 -3.18
CA ILE A 65 -1.92 -3.24 -2.91
C ILE A 65 -2.33 -1.80 -2.55
N LEU A 66 -1.53 -1.11 -1.74
CA LEU A 66 -1.78 0.27 -1.36
C LEU A 66 -1.83 1.20 -2.59
N ASP A 67 -0.87 1.02 -3.49
CA ASP A 67 -0.74 1.84 -4.69
C ASP A 67 -1.87 1.60 -5.70
N VAL A 68 -2.29 0.34 -5.87
CA VAL A 68 -3.30 -0.06 -6.88
C VAL A 68 -4.73 0.04 -6.34
N LEU A 69 -4.99 -0.49 -5.14
CA LEU A 69 -6.34 -0.63 -4.59
C LEU A 69 -6.66 0.37 -3.47
N GLY A 70 -5.64 1.02 -2.93
CA GLY A 70 -5.79 2.02 -1.88
C GLY A 70 -5.76 1.49 -0.44
N PRO A 71 -5.93 2.39 0.54
CA PRO A 71 -5.67 2.10 1.95
C PRO A 71 -6.65 1.10 2.60
N GLU A 72 -7.91 1.06 2.16
CA GLU A 72 -8.92 0.16 2.73
C GLU A 72 -8.64 -1.30 2.39
N GLU A 73 -8.25 -1.57 1.15
CA GLU A 73 -7.95 -2.92 0.69
C GLU A 73 -6.67 -3.46 1.31
N VAL A 74 -5.63 -2.62 1.47
CA VAL A 74 -4.41 -3.06 2.16
C VAL A 74 -4.65 -3.36 3.63
N GLN A 75 -5.53 -2.61 4.30
CA GLN A 75 -5.92 -2.92 5.69
C GLN A 75 -6.59 -4.29 5.77
N ARG A 76 -7.56 -4.55 4.90
CA ARG A 76 -8.26 -5.84 4.82
C ARG A 76 -7.30 -6.98 4.52
N HIS A 77 -6.40 -6.78 3.56
CA HIS A 77 -5.38 -7.76 3.20
C HIS A 77 -4.47 -8.11 4.39
N LEU A 78 -3.93 -7.11 5.08
CA LEU A 78 -3.04 -7.32 6.23
C LEU A 78 -3.75 -8.05 7.38
N VAL A 79 -4.99 -7.67 7.70
CA VAL A 79 -5.77 -8.37 8.74
C VAL A 79 -5.98 -9.84 8.36
N ASN A 80 -6.34 -10.12 7.11
CA ASN A 80 -6.56 -11.49 6.64
C ASN A 80 -5.29 -12.35 6.68
N GLU A 81 -4.16 -11.81 6.20
CA GLU A 81 -2.88 -12.53 6.18
C GLU A 81 -2.39 -12.82 7.61
N ILE A 82 -2.48 -11.86 8.53
CA ILE A 82 -2.09 -12.04 9.93
C ILE A 82 -3.00 -13.07 10.59
N GLN A 83 -4.31 -12.97 10.39
CA GLN A 83 -5.28 -13.94 10.92
C GLN A 83 -5.07 -15.35 10.38
N ALA A 84 -4.69 -15.49 9.10
CA ALA A 84 -4.37 -16.78 8.52
C ALA A 84 -3.22 -17.46 9.28
N VAL A 85 -2.16 -16.73 9.63
CA VAL A 85 -1.03 -17.24 10.40
C VAL A 85 -1.46 -17.70 11.80
N TYR A 86 -2.24 -16.87 12.52
CA TYR A 86 -2.72 -17.24 13.86
C TYR A 86 -3.66 -18.43 13.84
N ARG A 87 -4.56 -18.52 12.86
CA ARG A 87 -5.46 -19.68 12.69
C ARG A 87 -4.70 -20.98 12.44
N LEU A 88 -3.64 -20.93 11.63
CA LEU A 88 -2.76 -22.10 11.41
C LEU A 88 -2.10 -22.60 12.70
N GLN A 89 -1.85 -21.71 13.65
CA GLN A 89 -1.29 -22.04 14.97
C GLN A 89 -2.37 -22.35 16.02
N GLY A 90 -3.64 -22.39 15.65
CA GLY A 90 -4.75 -22.65 16.56
C GLY A 90 -5.06 -21.51 17.54
N VAL A 91 -4.56 -20.30 17.28
CA VAL A 91 -4.77 -19.12 18.14
C VAL A 91 -5.92 -18.28 17.60
N ALA A 92 -6.95 -18.06 18.43
CA ALA A 92 -8.08 -17.20 18.10
C ALA A 92 -7.83 -15.78 18.61
N ILE A 93 -7.70 -14.82 17.70
CA ILE A 93 -7.57 -13.38 17.99
C ILE A 93 -8.71 -12.64 17.33
N ALA A 94 -9.33 -11.69 18.05
CA ALA A 94 -10.35 -10.84 17.44
C ALA A 94 -9.71 -9.83 16.48
N ASP A 95 -10.31 -9.64 15.31
CA ASP A 95 -9.82 -8.77 14.23
C ASP A 95 -9.50 -7.35 14.70
N LYS A 96 -10.32 -6.81 15.63
CA LYS A 96 -10.15 -5.45 16.18
C LYS A 96 -8.76 -5.18 16.75
N HIS A 97 -8.07 -6.18 17.31
CA HIS A 97 -6.73 -6.01 17.87
C HIS A 97 -5.69 -5.82 16.75
N ILE A 98 -5.83 -6.58 15.68
CA ILE A 98 -4.97 -6.49 14.50
C ILE A 98 -5.27 -5.18 13.74
N GLU A 99 -6.55 -4.84 13.58
CA GLU A 99 -7.00 -3.61 12.93
C GLU A 99 -6.43 -2.36 13.61
N CYS A 100 -6.38 -2.33 14.95
CA CYS A 100 -5.76 -1.24 15.69
C CYS A 100 -4.28 -1.05 15.34
N ILE A 101 -3.52 -2.15 15.20
CA ILE A 101 -2.11 -2.12 14.83
C ILE A 101 -1.96 -1.64 13.38
N VAL A 102 -2.72 -2.20 12.46
CA VAL A 102 -2.69 -1.83 11.04
C VAL A 102 -3.06 -0.36 10.85
N ARG A 103 -4.03 0.15 11.60
CA ARG A 103 -4.39 1.57 11.61
C ARG A 103 -3.20 2.46 12.01
N GLN A 104 -2.40 2.06 13.00
CA GLN A 104 -1.19 2.80 13.39
C GLN A 104 -0.11 2.76 12.32
N MET A 105 0.05 1.64 11.61
CA MET A 105 0.97 1.50 10.47
C MET A 105 0.63 2.47 9.32
N MET A 106 -0.62 2.88 9.20
CA MET A 106 -1.13 3.78 8.15
C MET A 106 -1.47 5.19 8.67
N ARG A 107 -0.94 5.58 9.82
CA ARG A 107 -1.20 6.88 10.45
C ARG A 107 -0.57 8.04 9.70
N LYS A 108 0.56 7.81 9.02
CA LYS A 108 1.31 8.83 8.30
C LYS A 108 1.01 8.85 6.81
N VAL A 109 1.23 10.00 6.22
CA VAL A 109 1.12 10.25 4.79
C VAL A 109 2.36 11.02 4.31
N LYS A 110 2.68 10.89 3.05
CA LYS A 110 3.75 11.63 2.38
C LYS A 110 3.15 12.74 1.55
N ILE A 111 3.63 13.96 1.72
CA ILE A 111 3.18 15.11 0.94
C ILE A 111 3.66 14.95 -0.50
N LYS A 112 2.71 15.02 -1.45
CA LYS A 112 3.00 14.99 -2.88
C LYS A 112 3.22 16.40 -3.43
N ASP A 113 2.29 17.30 -3.12
CA ASP A 113 2.33 18.71 -3.49
C ASP A 113 1.93 19.55 -2.28
N SER A 114 2.69 20.58 -1.98
CA SER A 114 2.44 21.45 -0.84
C SER A 114 1.24 22.40 -1.01
N GLY A 115 0.81 22.66 -2.24
CA GLY A 115 -0.17 23.72 -2.49
C GLY A 115 0.32 25.04 -1.89
N ASP A 116 -0.58 25.75 -1.17
CA ASP A 116 -0.27 26.97 -0.44
C ASP A 116 0.11 26.73 1.04
N SER A 117 0.41 25.48 1.42
CA SER A 117 0.83 25.12 2.78
C SER A 117 2.33 25.39 3.00
N GLU A 118 2.73 25.44 4.28
CA GLU A 118 4.13 25.50 4.68
C GLU A 118 4.82 24.11 4.70
N LEU A 119 4.09 23.05 4.27
CA LEU A 119 4.59 21.68 4.24
C LEU A 119 5.55 21.49 3.05
N LEU A 120 6.54 20.64 3.23
CA LEU A 120 7.49 20.35 2.17
C LEU A 120 7.08 19.12 1.35
N PRO A 121 7.23 19.14 0.01
CA PRO A 121 7.05 17.95 -0.80
C PRO A 121 7.97 16.83 -0.34
N GLY A 122 7.42 15.62 -0.15
CA GLY A 122 8.14 14.47 0.37
C GLY A 122 8.18 14.36 1.90
N GLU A 123 7.67 15.35 2.65
CA GLU A 123 7.57 15.30 4.11
C GLU A 123 6.57 14.23 4.55
N GLU A 124 6.93 13.50 5.61
CA GLU A 124 6.08 12.46 6.23
C GLU A 124 5.40 13.04 7.47
N ILE A 125 4.10 13.26 7.40
CA ILE A 125 3.30 13.82 8.50
C ILE A 125 2.12 12.94 8.88
N SER A 126 1.54 13.16 10.05
CA SER A 126 0.31 12.45 10.44
C SER A 126 -0.89 12.96 9.63
N LYS A 127 -1.82 12.05 9.31
CA LYS A 127 -3.09 12.42 8.64
C LYS A 127 -3.85 13.51 9.39
N ALA A 128 -3.81 13.49 10.73
CA ALA A 128 -4.49 14.49 11.56
C ALA A 128 -3.91 15.90 11.36
N ARG A 129 -2.57 16.02 11.35
CA ARG A 129 -1.89 17.30 11.11
C ARG A 129 -2.17 17.83 9.71
N LEU A 130 -2.09 16.95 8.69
CA LEU A 130 -2.41 17.35 7.32
C LEU A 130 -3.86 17.83 7.18
N ARG A 131 -4.80 17.12 7.81
CA ARG A 131 -6.21 17.50 7.76
C ARG A 131 -6.45 18.87 8.39
N ALA A 132 -5.89 19.11 9.57
CA ALA A 132 -6.01 20.41 10.24
C ALA A 132 -5.42 21.56 9.39
N GLU A 133 -4.27 21.33 8.73
CA GLU A 133 -3.65 22.33 7.86
C GLU A 133 -4.49 22.57 6.59
N ASN A 134 -4.98 21.51 5.96
CA ASN A 134 -5.83 21.64 4.78
C ASN A 134 -7.17 22.31 5.10
N ASP A 135 -7.80 22.00 6.24
CA ASP A 135 -9.04 22.65 6.67
C ASP A 135 -8.81 24.16 6.86
N ARG A 136 -7.69 24.55 7.48
CA ARG A 136 -7.28 25.96 7.62
C ARG A 136 -7.07 26.66 6.27
N LEU A 137 -6.42 25.99 5.32
CA LEU A 137 -6.18 26.55 3.98
C LEU A 137 -7.48 26.73 3.20
N VAL A 138 -8.39 25.76 3.27
CA VAL A 138 -9.70 25.84 2.62
C VAL A 138 -10.52 27.01 3.17
N GLU A 139 -10.52 27.21 4.51
CA GLU A 139 -11.20 28.37 5.13
C GLU A 139 -10.63 29.71 4.65
N LEU A 140 -9.35 29.76 4.32
CA LEU A 140 -8.67 30.94 3.77
C LEU A 140 -8.80 31.07 2.24
N GLY A 141 -9.50 30.14 1.58
CA GLY A 141 -9.64 30.13 0.11
C GLY A 141 -8.34 29.79 -0.63
N LYS A 142 -7.39 29.11 0.03
CA LYS A 142 -6.11 28.70 -0.50
C LYS A 142 -6.12 27.24 -0.97
N ALA A 143 -5.17 26.88 -1.82
CA ALA A 143 -5.03 25.52 -2.34
C ALA A 143 -4.52 24.55 -1.25
N PRO A 144 -5.25 23.45 -0.96
CA PRO A 144 -4.80 22.46 0.02
C PRO A 144 -3.62 21.62 -0.50
N ALA A 145 -2.84 21.07 0.42
CA ALA A 145 -1.78 20.13 0.08
C ALA A 145 -2.35 18.76 -0.33
N THR A 146 -1.72 18.15 -1.34
CA THR A 146 -2.02 16.78 -1.76
C THR A 146 -1.05 15.80 -1.16
N TYR A 147 -1.48 14.54 -0.99
CA TYR A 147 -0.69 13.51 -0.31
C TYR A 147 -0.84 12.15 -0.94
N THR A 148 0.13 11.28 -0.67
CA THR A 148 0.08 9.85 -0.96
C THR A 148 0.00 9.08 0.35
N PRO A 149 -0.90 8.09 0.50
CA PRO A 149 -0.96 7.26 1.69
C PRO A 149 0.34 6.47 1.84
N MET A 150 0.73 6.19 3.09
CA MET A 150 1.92 5.41 3.42
C MET A 150 1.55 4.21 4.28
N LEU A 151 2.33 3.14 4.12
CA LEU A 151 2.32 1.98 4.98
C LEU A 151 3.69 1.85 5.65
N LEU A 152 3.73 2.03 6.97
CA LEU A 152 4.94 1.85 7.76
C LEU A 152 4.97 0.44 8.34
N GLY A 153 6.17 -0.18 8.40
CA GLY A 153 6.36 -1.39 9.18
C GLY A 153 6.10 -1.14 10.68
N ILE A 154 5.82 -2.20 11.44
CA ILE A 154 5.47 -2.10 12.88
C ILE A 154 6.54 -1.37 13.69
N THR A 155 7.82 -1.65 13.44
CA THR A 155 8.95 -0.99 14.14
C THR A 155 8.93 0.52 13.90
N LYS A 156 8.89 0.95 12.63
CA LYS A 156 8.89 2.36 12.27
C LYS A 156 7.62 3.07 12.78
N ALA A 157 6.47 2.40 12.71
CA ALA A 157 5.21 2.93 13.23
C ALA A 157 5.24 3.12 14.75
N SER A 158 5.81 2.18 15.50
CA SER A 158 5.93 2.24 16.95
C SER A 158 6.90 3.32 17.42
N LEU A 159 8.03 3.50 16.74
CA LEU A 159 9.03 4.54 17.07
C LEU A 159 8.61 5.94 16.62
N ALA A 160 7.73 6.04 15.62
CA ALA A 160 7.21 7.31 15.09
C ALA A 160 5.95 7.81 15.83
N THR A 161 5.62 7.26 16.99
CA THR A 161 4.49 7.70 17.82
C THR A 161 4.88 8.95 18.62
N ASP A 162 3.88 9.78 18.94
CA ASP A 162 4.05 10.95 19.79
C ASP A 162 4.23 10.57 21.28
N SER A 163 4.05 9.30 21.64
CA SER A 163 4.21 8.77 22.98
C SER A 163 5.63 8.25 23.19
N PHE A 164 6.43 9.00 23.95
CA PHE A 164 7.79 8.59 24.33
C PHE A 164 7.82 7.23 25.05
N ILE A 165 6.87 7.00 25.96
CA ILE A 165 6.79 5.75 26.74
C ILE A 165 6.53 4.56 25.82
N SER A 166 5.64 4.68 24.85
CA SER A 166 5.34 3.63 23.88
C SER A 166 6.55 3.30 23.00
N ALA A 167 7.26 4.32 22.53
CA ALA A 167 8.45 4.15 21.70
C ALA A 167 9.60 3.48 22.48
N CYS A 168 9.85 3.89 23.72
CA CYS A 168 10.86 3.29 24.59
C CYS A 168 10.52 1.83 24.94
N SER A 169 9.27 1.55 25.30
CA SER A 169 8.83 0.17 25.61
C SER A 169 9.01 -0.77 24.43
N PHE A 170 8.70 -0.33 23.21
CA PHE A 170 8.93 -1.14 22.02
C PHE A 170 10.42 -1.37 21.76
N GLN A 171 11.25 -0.34 21.95
CA GLN A 171 12.71 -0.44 21.74
C GLN A 171 13.39 -1.38 22.76
N GLU A 172 12.89 -1.47 23.98
CA GLU A 172 13.40 -2.43 24.98
C GLU A 172 13.00 -3.89 24.68
N THR A 173 11.89 -4.09 23.95
CA THR A 173 11.34 -5.43 23.70
C THR A 173 11.90 -6.07 22.42
N THR A 174 12.54 -5.30 21.55
CA THR A 174 13.16 -5.76 20.30
C THR A 174 14.66 -5.87 20.39
#